data_dd921aa4e16a0e5a85feb40389dc9ff6
#
_entry.id   dd921aa4e16a0e5a85feb40389dc9ff6
#
_cell.length_a   1.000
_cell.length_b   1.000
_cell.length_c   1.000
_cell.angle_alpha   90.00
_cell.angle_beta   90.00
_cell.angle_gamma   90.00
#
_symmetry.space_group_name_H-M   'P 1'
#
loop_
_entity.id
_entity.type
_entity.pdbx_description
1 polymer ?
#
loop_
_entity_poly.entity_id
_entity_poly.type
_entity_poly.pdbx_seq_one_letter_code
_entity_poly.pdbx_strand_id
1 'polypeptide(L)'
;MTGPERGSNRTRPPYVVVSADAHAAPDDLDQFLDYVDPAHREAVAAFGDLSSVAIPMFGGVDPGRSDDPDAVRAVAARRLAGMGVDTEAARDWLARYSTEWVFASDADGKRLAALEDQGIHAEVTFPGPVLSGGLSPAMYLGGHTTTGLEVVWPALNAYNRWLADFCAAAPGRRAGVLPLDLHDMDRAVEEIAWARGAGIFGGIMLPAMSVRGGLPGYADEYYEPLWSACEEYGMVVNLHTGASGTATDARQLYDEKHGGFLGLYEVFVFTRRPLWFMILGGVFDRHPRLKVAVTENGVQWLPSLVRDMESFFDTHGGAPVRSYLRQRPGDYVAEHVVLGGSLMKRYEAEMREEVGVDRLMWGADYPHLEGAAPVHRLVLRHVFGGLPEEDLRRILGLNAVELFGFDLAQLEEVATRVGPTVSDLATGVELDDIPETFSWSLARPVPLVSSAASAT
;
A
#
# COMPACT_ATOMS: atom_id res chain seq x y z
N MET A 1 -34.17 45.41 24.35
CA MET A 1 -32.94 45.52 23.55
C MET A 1 -32.03 44.36 23.98
N THR A 2 -32.16 43.27 23.27
CA THR A 2 -31.33 42.08 23.42
C THR A 2 -30.16 42.24 22.45
N GLY A 3 -28.92 42.33 22.98
CA GLY A 3 -27.72 42.46 22.19
C GLY A 3 -27.46 41.19 21.40
N PRO A 4 -26.76 41.28 20.25
CA PRO A 4 -26.42 40.09 19.45
C PRO A 4 -25.43 39.23 20.24
N GLU A 5 -25.76 37.94 20.37
CA GLU A 5 -24.85 36.92 20.83
C GLU A 5 -23.60 36.93 19.93
N ARG A 6 -22.47 37.25 20.52
CA ARG A 6 -21.17 37.05 19.88
C ARG A 6 -20.97 35.54 19.77
N GLY A 7 -21.28 34.97 18.58
CA GLY A 7 -20.88 33.64 18.24
C GLY A 7 -19.38 33.51 18.48
N SER A 8 -18.99 32.60 19.36
CA SER A 8 -17.60 32.24 19.57
C SER A 8 -17.05 31.74 18.24
N ASN A 9 -16.19 32.53 17.62
CA ASN A 9 -15.42 32.15 16.44
C ASN A 9 -14.35 31.14 16.92
N ARG A 10 -14.78 29.92 17.36
CA ARG A 10 -13.88 28.81 17.58
C ARG A 10 -13.45 28.38 16.21
N THR A 11 -12.21 28.66 15.85
CA THR A 11 -11.56 28.08 14.67
C THR A 11 -11.70 26.57 14.77
N ARG A 12 -12.29 25.94 13.75
CA ARG A 12 -12.43 24.47 13.71
C ARG A 12 -11.03 23.84 13.74
N PRO A 13 -10.85 22.71 14.47
CA PRO A 13 -9.54 22.08 14.53
C PRO A 13 -9.11 21.63 13.12
N PRO A 14 -7.82 21.66 12.81
CA PRO A 14 -7.26 21.12 11.57
C PRO A 14 -7.67 19.68 11.34
N TYR A 15 -7.51 19.19 10.13
CA TYR A 15 -7.65 17.75 9.86
C TYR A 15 -6.46 17.00 10.45
N VAL A 16 -6.72 15.84 11.03
CA VAL A 16 -5.68 14.81 11.22
C VAL A 16 -5.51 14.10 9.89
N VAL A 17 -4.29 14.01 9.40
CA VAL A 17 -3.96 13.33 8.14
C VAL A 17 -3.01 12.18 8.43
N VAL A 18 -3.48 10.97 8.17
CA VAL A 18 -2.68 9.74 8.25
C VAL A 18 -2.57 9.17 6.84
N SER A 19 -1.35 9.01 6.36
CA SER A 19 -1.15 8.27 5.13
C SER A 19 -1.33 6.78 5.40
N ALA A 20 -2.35 6.17 4.82
CA ALA A 20 -2.58 4.73 4.90
C ALA A 20 -1.65 3.93 3.97
N ASP A 21 -0.76 4.62 3.28
CA ASP A 21 0.23 4.06 2.38
C ASP A 21 1.49 4.90 2.36
N ALA A 22 2.57 4.30 2.80
CA ALA A 22 3.91 4.83 2.69
C ALA A 22 4.90 3.67 2.71
N HIS A 23 6.09 3.88 2.18
CA HIS A 23 7.11 2.85 2.10
C HIS A 23 8.38 3.27 2.82
N ALA A 24 9.01 2.32 3.51
CA ALA A 24 10.30 2.55 4.15
C ALA A 24 11.23 1.35 3.97
N ALA A 25 12.51 1.63 3.89
CA ALA A 25 13.57 0.65 3.78
C ALA A 25 14.87 1.23 4.36
N PRO A 26 15.85 0.38 4.71
CA PRO A 26 17.22 0.82 4.96
C PRO A 26 17.76 1.65 3.78
N ASP A 27 18.64 2.62 4.06
CA ASP A 27 19.18 3.52 3.04
C ASP A 27 20.10 2.78 2.05
N ASP A 28 20.79 1.75 2.52
CA ASP A 28 21.68 0.93 1.69
C ASP A 28 21.78 -0.51 2.19
N LEU A 29 22.49 -1.33 1.42
CA LEU A 29 22.71 -2.74 1.74
C LEU A 29 23.51 -2.93 3.03
N ASP A 30 24.49 -2.09 3.31
CA ASP A 30 25.34 -2.21 4.51
C ASP A 30 24.49 -1.99 5.77
N GLN A 31 23.66 -0.96 5.79
CA GLN A 31 22.69 -0.72 6.88
C GLN A 31 21.75 -1.92 7.05
N PHE A 32 21.25 -2.50 5.95
CA PHE A 32 20.40 -3.67 6.01
C PHE A 32 21.12 -4.90 6.60
N LEU A 33 22.36 -5.14 6.15
CA LEU A 33 23.17 -6.28 6.60
C LEU A 33 23.55 -6.21 8.08
N ASP A 34 23.53 -5.04 8.71
CA ASP A 34 23.73 -4.90 10.14
C ASP A 34 22.65 -5.60 10.97
N TYR A 35 21.44 -5.73 10.42
CA TYR A 35 20.32 -6.44 11.04
C TYR A 35 20.28 -7.94 10.72
N VAL A 36 21.04 -8.40 9.74
CA VAL A 36 21.08 -9.81 9.33
C VAL A 36 21.93 -10.63 10.30
N ASP A 37 21.40 -11.79 10.74
CA ASP A 37 22.17 -12.73 11.53
C ASP A 37 23.51 -13.05 10.83
N PRO A 38 24.65 -12.94 11.54
CA PRO A 38 25.97 -13.19 10.96
C PRO A 38 26.10 -14.52 10.20
N ALA A 39 25.37 -15.56 10.60
CA ALA A 39 25.36 -16.86 9.93
C ALA A 39 24.77 -16.81 8.50
N HIS A 40 23.95 -15.81 8.20
CA HIS A 40 23.25 -15.69 6.91
C HIS A 40 23.71 -14.48 6.09
N ARG A 41 24.61 -13.64 6.65
CA ARG A 41 24.99 -12.35 6.07
C ARG A 41 25.56 -12.47 4.65
N GLU A 42 26.45 -13.42 4.41
CA GLU A 42 27.06 -13.63 3.09
C GLU A 42 26.01 -14.07 2.05
N ALA A 43 25.12 -14.99 2.41
CA ALA A 43 24.07 -15.46 1.50
C ALA A 43 23.04 -14.38 1.18
N VAL A 44 22.65 -13.58 2.18
CA VAL A 44 21.72 -12.46 1.99
C VAL A 44 22.37 -11.35 1.16
N ALA A 45 23.65 -11.03 1.38
CA ALA A 45 24.39 -10.05 0.60
C ALA A 45 24.47 -10.45 -0.88
N ALA A 46 24.87 -11.71 -1.14
CA ALA A 46 24.97 -12.23 -2.51
C ALA A 46 23.64 -12.18 -3.26
N PHE A 47 22.54 -12.48 -2.56
CA PHE A 47 21.20 -12.37 -3.14
C PHE A 47 20.79 -10.89 -3.33
N GLY A 48 21.19 -10.00 -2.42
CA GLY A 48 20.97 -8.56 -2.51
C GLY A 48 21.58 -7.94 -3.75
N ASP A 49 22.81 -8.29 -4.04
CA ASP A 49 23.51 -7.82 -5.24
C ASP A 49 22.79 -8.24 -6.52
N LEU A 50 22.34 -9.50 -6.58
CA LEU A 50 21.58 -10.01 -7.72
C LEU A 50 20.23 -9.31 -7.86
N SER A 51 19.55 -9.03 -6.76
CA SER A 51 18.23 -8.41 -6.79
C SER A 51 18.29 -6.93 -7.18
N SER A 52 19.35 -6.21 -6.78
CA SER A 52 19.57 -4.80 -7.14
C SER A 52 19.67 -4.58 -8.65
N VAL A 53 20.14 -5.63 -9.33
CA VAL A 53 20.32 -5.65 -10.79
C VAL A 53 19.02 -6.10 -11.49
N ALA A 54 18.19 -6.87 -10.81
CA ALA A 54 17.10 -7.63 -11.43
C ALA A 54 15.77 -6.92 -11.46
N ILE A 55 15.61 -5.78 -10.77
CA ILE A 55 14.34 -5.07 -10.70
C ILE A 55 14.42 -3.72 -11.39
N PRO A 56 14.12 -3.70 -12.66
CA PRO A 56 13.55 -2.49 -13.23
C PRO A 56 12.14 -2.36 -12.67
N MET A 57 11.81 -1.24 -12.10
CA MET A 57 10.56 -0.87 -11.44
C MET A 57 9.29 -1.17 -12.26
N PHE A 58 9.40 -1.55 -13.53
CA PHE A 58 8.30 -1.76 -14.47
C PHE A 58 8.57 -2.91 -15.46
N GLY A 59 8.81 -4.12 -14.99
CA GLY A 59 8.77 -5.27 -15.86
C GLY A 59 9.99 -6.20 -15.79
N GLY A 60 9.81 -7.24 -15.02
CA GLY A 60 10.76 -8.28 -14.73
C GLY A 60 11.73 -8.66 -15.85
N VAL A 61 12.98 -8.26 -15.70
CA VAL A 61 14.07 -9.01 -16.30
C VAL A 61 14.30 -10.20 -15.40
N ASP A 62 14.38 -11.37 -15.98
CA ASP A 62 14.70 -12.59 -15.27
C ASP A 62 16.16 -12.51 -14.77
N PRO A 63 16.42 -12.40 -13.46
CA PRO A 63 17.79 -12.39 -12.94
C PRO A 63 18.55 -13.66 -13.33
N GLY A 64 17.84 -14.78 -13.54
CA GLY A 64 18.44 -16.03 -14.00
C GLY A 64 18.84 -16.06 -15.47
N ARG A 65 18.65 -14.97 -16.23
CA ARG A 65 19.00 -14.89 -17.65
C ARG A 65 20.16 -13.97 -18.00
N SER A 66 20.60 -13.11 -17.10
CA SER A 66 21.74 -12.24 -17.36
C SER A 66 22.48 -11.90 -16.07
N ASP A 67 23.72 -12.34 -16.01
CA ASP A 67 24.69 -11.98 -14.95
C ASP A 67 25.33 -10.61 -15.24
N ASP A 68 24.88 -9.89 -16.29
CA ASP A 68 25.43 -8.61 -16.71
C ASP A 68 24.53 -7.45 -16.27
N PRO A 69 24.93 -6.65 -15.26
CA PRO A 69 24.20 -5.48 -14.77
C PRO A 69 23.91 -4.42 -15.84
N ASP A 70 24.80 -4.26 -16.80
CA ASP A 70 24.64 -3.26 -17.86
C ASP A 70 23.60 -3.71 -18.90
N ALA A 71 23.52 -5.01 -19.17
CA ALA A 71 22.47 -5.57 -20.02
C ALA A 71 21.09 -5.37 -19.40
N VAL A 72 20.96 -5.55 -18.09
CA VAL A 72 19.71 -5.34 -17.34
C VAL A 72 19.29 -3.87 -17.36
N ARG A 73 20.22 -2.95 -17.09
CA ARG A 73 19.99 -1.50 -17.19
C ARG A 73 19.57 -1.05 -18.59
N ALA A 74 20.19 -1.63 -19.62
CA ALA A 74 19.86 -1.33 -21.02
C ALA A 74 18.44 -1.81 -21.40
N VAL A 75 17.97 -2.94 -20.85
CA VAL A 75 16.60 -3.41 -21.04
C VAL A 75 15.61 -2.48 -20.33
N ALA A 76 15.89 -2.08 -19.10
CA ALA A 76 15.07 -1.14 -18.34
C ALA A 76 14.94 0.21 -19.08
N ALA A 77 16.04 0.76 -19.57
CA ALA A 77 16.04 2.02 -20.33
C ALA A 77 15.22 1.92 -21.62
N ARG A 78 15.32 0.80 -22.36
CA ARG A 78 14.51 0.58 -23.58
C ARG A 78 13.03 0.49 -23.29
N ARG A 79 12.64 -0.11 -22.16
CA ARG A 79 11.24 -0.23 -21.74
C ARG A 79 10.65 1.13 -21.34
N LEU A 80 11.38 1.92 -20.56
CA LEU A 80 10.97 3.29 -20.22
C LEU A 80 10.79 4.14 -21.48
N ALA A 81 11.72 4.04 -22.44
CA ALA A 81 11.60 4.72 -23.72
C ALA A 81 10.38 4.23 -24.54
N GLY A 82 10.08 2.92 -24.49
CA GLY A 82 8.88 2.34 -25.12
C GLY A 82 7.56 2.80 -24.49
N MET A 83 7.59 3.26 -23.24
CA MET A 83 6.46 3.89 -22.54
C MET A 83 6.35 5.40 -22.81
N GLY A 84 7.21 5.97 -23.67
CA GLY A 84 7.22 7.39 -23.97
C GLY A 84 7.91 8.27 -22.92
N VAL A 85 8.60 7.66 -21.95
CA VAL A 85 9.36 8.41 -20.94
C VAL A 85 10.69 8.86 -21.55
N ASP A 86 10.94 10.18 -21.54
CA ASP A 86 12.25 10.73 -21.88
C ASP A 86 13.27 10.29 -20.83
N THR A 87 14.18 9.40 -21.21
CA THR A 87 15.13 8.76 -20.30
C THR A 87 16.15 9.74 -19.71
N GLU A 88 16.46 10.85 -20.36
CA GLU A 88 17.38 11.86 -19.86
C GLU A 88 16.66 12.77 -18.85
N ALA A 89 15.49 13.29 -19.21
CA ALA A 89 14.65 14.08 -18.33
C ALA A 89 14.21 13.28 -17.07
N ALA A 90 13.89 12.00 -17.26
CA ALA A 90 13.55 11.11 -16.15
C ALA A 90 14.73 10.87 -15.19
N ARG A 91 15.96 10.74 -15.70
CA ARG A 91 17.16 10.59 -14.85
C ARG A 91 17.44 11.85 -14.04
N ASP A 92 17.36 13.02 -14.67
CA ASP A 92 17.61 14.31 -14.00
C ASP A 92 16.53 14.58 -12.94
N TRP A 93 15.29 14.23 -13.25
CA TRP A 93 14.18 14.34 -12.31
C TRP A 93 14.35 13.36 -11.14
N LEU A 94 14.65 12.08 -11.41
CA LEU A 94 14.93 11.06 -10.41
C LEU A 94 16.09 11.46 -9.49
N ALA A 95 17.17 12.01 -10.05
CA ALA A 95 18.32 12.44 -9.27
C ALA A 95 17.96 13.56 -8.29
N ARG A 96 17.18 14.56 -8.72
CA ARG A 96 16.70 15.64 -7.86
C ARG A 96 15.67 15.16 -6.85
N TYR A 97 14.71 14.35 -7.30
CA TYR A 97 13.67 13.79 -6.47
C TYR A 97 14.25 12.97 -5.32
N SER A 98 15.20 12.07 -5.61
CA SER A 98 15.81 11.18 -4.62
C SER A 98 16.69 11.91 -3.59
N THR A 99 17.20 13.11 -3.89
CA THR A 99 18.09 13.84 -2.98
C THR A 99 17.40 14.93 -2.18
N GLU A 100 16.31 15.48 -2.68
CA GLU A 100 15.64 16.64 -2.07
C GLU A 100 14.38 16.27 -1.29
N TRP A 101 13.62 15.25 -1.75
CA TRP A 101 12.27 14.97 -1.22
C TRP A 101 12.03 13.51 -0.83
N VAL A 102 12.95 12.60 -1.14
CA VAL A 102 12.78 11.17 -0.91
C VAL A 102 13.72 10.70 0.20
N PHE A 103 13.13 10.19 1.26
CA PHE A 103 13.85 9.59 2.39
C PHE A 103 13.25 8.23 2.68
N ALA A 104 13.93 7.16 2.29
CA ALA A 104 13.47 5.79 2.51
C ALA A 104 13.54 5.43 4.00
N SER A 105 14.63 5.82 4.66
CA SER A 105 14.79 5.77 6.12
C SER A 105 14.55 7.14 6.76
N ASP A 106 14.84 7.26 8.04
CA ASP A 106 14.75 8.53 8.78
C ASP A 106 15.97 8.76 9.69
N ALA A 107 17.13 8.33 9.24
CA ALA A 107 18.35 8.40 10.04
C ALA A 107 18.64 9.81 10.60
N ASP A 108 18.26 10.86 9.87
CA ASP A 108 18.49 12.26 10.23
C ASP A 108 17.21 13.03 10.61
N GLY A 109 16.07 12.36 10.79
CA GLY A 109 14.76 13.00 11.05
C GLY A 109 14.18 13.78 9.85
N LYS A 110 14.77 13.68 8.68
CA LYS A 110 14.37 14.42 7.47
C LYS A 110 13.06 13.92 6.89
N ARG A 111 12.83 12.61 6.97
CA ARG A 111 11.57 12.00 6.47
C ARG A 111 10.36 12.57 7.21
N LEU A 112 10.41 12.56 8.52
CA LEU A 112 9.32 13.08 9.34
C LEU A 112 9.07 14.56 9.07
N ALA A 113 10.13 15.36 8.95
CA ALA A 113 10.04 16.79 8.60
C ALA A 113 9.41 16.99 7.21
N ALA A 114 9.79 16.18 6.22
CA ALA A 114 9.24 16.23 4.88
C ALA A 114 7.74 15.88 4.85
N LEU A 115 7.32 14.89 5.63
CA LEU A 115 5.90 14.54 5.77
C LEU A 115 5.10 15.65 6.45
N GLU A 116 5.63 16.25 7.53
CA GLU A 116 4.99 17.37 8.22
C GLU A 116 4.84 18.61 7.31
N ASP A 117 5.85 18.94 6.51
CA ASP A 117 5.77 20.04 5.53
C ASP A 117 4.63 19.82 4.52
N GLN A 118 4.39 18.58 4.18
CA GLN A 118 3.31 18.19 3.28
C GLN A 118 1.95 17.99 3.97
N GLY A 119 1.87 18.22 5.29
CA GLY A 119 0.64 18.12 6.08
C GLY A 119 0.26 16.70 6.47
N ILE A 120 1.20 15.74 6.48
CA ILE A 120 1.00 14.36 6.86
C ILE A 120 1.52 14.16 8.30
N HIS A 121 0.68 13.59 9.17
CA HIS A 121 0.96 13.52 10.60
C HIS A 121 1.45 12.14 11.05
N ALA A 122 1.00 11.09 10.36
CA ALA A 122 1.41 9.71 10.60
C ALA A 122 1.32 8.90 9.31
N GLU A 123 1.95 7.75 9.32
CA GLU A 123 2.03 6.86 8.16
C GLU A 123 1.85 5.39 8.55
N VAL A 124 1.14 4.64 7.71
CA VAL A 124 1.17 3.17 7.68
C VAL A 124 2.30 2.80 6.72
N THR A 125 3.29 2.09 7.23
CA THR A 125 4.57 1.93 6.53
C THR A 125 4.74 0.51 6.04
N PHE A 126 4.70 0.35 4.73
CA PHE A 126 4.97 -0.89 4.01
C PHE A 126 6.46 -1.07 3.69
N PRO A 127 6.91 -2.31 3.42
CA PRO A 127 8.24 -2.54 2.90
C PRO A 127 8.46 -1.77 1.60
N GLY A 128 9.50 -0.96 1.57
CA GLY A 128 9.88 -0.17 0.39
C GLY A 128 11.03 -0.79 -0.38
N PRO A 129 11.28 -0.33 -1.61
CA PRO A 129 12.50 -0.64 -2.32
C PRO A 129 13.69 0.02 -1.60
N VAL A 130 14.77 -0.70 -1.45
CA VAL A 130 16.04 -0.09 -1.04
C VAL A 130 16.58 0.67 -2.25
N LEU A 131 16.68 2.00 -2.14
CA LEU A 131 17.01 2.88 -3.27
C LEU A 131 18.43 2.66 -3.81
N SER A 132 19.31 2.06 -3.03
CA SER A 132 20.73 1.82 -3.36
C SER A 132 21.09 0.35 -3.59
N GLY A 133 20.12 -0.48 -3.97
CA GLY A 133 20.42 -1.86 -4.39
C GLY A 133 20.25 -2.94 -3.33
N GLY A 134 19.55 -2.65 -2.24
CA GLY A 134 19.23 -3.65 -1.23
C GLY A 134 17.96 -4.44 -1.54
N LEU A 135 17.81 -5.54 -0.82
CA LEU A 135 16.67 -6.43 -0.89
C LEU A 135 15.40 -5.74 -0.40
N SER A 136 14.42 -5.54 -1.27
CA SER A 136 13.06 -5.30 -0.81
C SER A 136 12.42 -6.62 -0.38
N PRO A 137 12.01 -6.77 0.88
CA PRO A 137 11.28 -7.95 1.32
C PRO A 137 10.00 -8.20 0.52
N ALA A 138 9.39 -7.16 -0.02
CA ALA A 138 8.22 -7.25 -0.90
C ALA A 138 8.46 -8.16 -2.11
N MET A 139 9.68 -8.27 -2.58
CA MET A 139 10.05 -9.14 -3.71
C MET A 139 10.00 -10.62 -3.41
N TYR A 140 10.27 -11.01 -2.17
CA TYR A 140 10.14 -12.40 -1.74
C TYR A 140 8.68 -12.81 -1.64
N LEU A 141 7.83 -11.89 -1.23
CA LEU A 141 6.40 -12.12 -1.09
C LEU A 141 5.71 -12.38 -2.43
N GLY A 142 6.31 -11.93 -3.54
CA GLY A 142 5.80 -12.15 -4.89
C GLY A 142 5.92 -13.59 -5.42
N GLY A 143 6.43 -14.54 -4.65
CA GLY A 143 6.50 -15.95 -5.03
C GLY A 143 7.41 -16.24 -6.23
N HIS A 144 8.40 -15.40 -6.49
CA HIS A 144 9.21 -15.47 -7.71
C HIS A 144 10.28 -16.56 -7.70
N THR A 145 10.62 -17.13 -6.56
CA THR A 145 11.71 -18.09 -6.53
C THR A 145 11.42 -19.26 -5.60
N THR A 146 11.47 -20.45 -6.15
CA THR A 146 11.80 -21.67 -5.41
C THR A 146 13.30 -21.75 -5.10
N THR A 147 14.09 -20.84 -5.65
CA THR A 147 15.54 -20.70 -5.45
C THR A 147 15.76 -19.56 -4.46
N GLY A 148 16.43 -19.83 -3.36
CA GLY A 148 16.76 -18.81 -2.35
C GLY A 148 15.79 -18.74 -1.15
N LEU A 149 14.93 -19.75 -0.95
CA LEU A 149 14.05 -19.82 0.24
C LEU A 149 14.87 -19.80 1.54
N GLU A 150 16.11 -20.30 1.54
CA GLU A 150 17.02 -20.30 2.68
C GLU A 150 17.45 -18.89 3.13
N VAL A 151 17.35 -17.88 2.25
CA VAL A 151 17.67 -16.48 2.59
C VAL A 151 16.42 -15.65 2.87
N VAL A 152 15.22 -16.16 2.53
CA VAL A 152 13.96 -15.40 2.69
C VAL A 152 13.71 -15.05 4.14
N TRP A 153 13.69 -16.04 5.02
CA TRP A 153 13.47 -15.80 6.44
C TRP A 153 14.52 -14.86 7.06
N PRO A 154 15.83 -15.10 6.90
CA PRO A 154 16.83 -14.18 7.44
C PRO A 154 16.67 -12.74 6.95
N ALA A 155 16.30 -12.55 5.70
CA ALA A 155 16.09 -11.23 5.13
C ALA A 155 14.82 -10.54 5.69
N LEU A 156 13.69 -11.26 5.76
CA LEU A 156 12.46 -10.73 6.34
C LEU A 156 12.62 -10.41 7.83
N ASN A 157 13.29 -11.30 8.57
CA ASN A 157 13.59 -11.07 9.98
C ASN A 157 14.47 -9.83 10.19
N ALA A 158 15.51 -9.65 9.41
CA ALA A 158 16.38 -8.48 9.45
C ALA A 158 15.58 -7.20 9.16
N TYR A 159 14.76 -7.20 8.11
CA TYR A 159 13.89 -6.08 7.81
C TYR A 159 12.95 -5.75 8.98
N ASN A 160 12.31 -6.72 9.58
CA ASN A 160 11.39 -6.53 10.69
C ASN A 160 12.09 -5.92 11.93
N ARG A 161 13.34 -6.30 12.19
CA ARG A 161 14.17 -5.69 13.26
C ARG A 161 14.48 -4.23 12.95
N TRP A 162 14.89 -3.92 11.72
CA TRP A 162 15.08 -2.55 11.25
C TRP A 162 13.77 -1.74 11.33
N LEU A 163 12.64 -2.32 10.90
CA LEU A 163 11.32 -1.66 10.94
C LEU A 163 10.92 -1.30 12.38
N ALA A 164 11.26 -2.14 13.36
CA ALA A 164 11.01 -1.84 14.77
C ALA A 164 11.77 -0.58 15.21
N ASP A 165 13.06 -0.46 14.87
CA ASP A 165 13.88 0.71 15.18
C ASP A 165 13.37 1.96 14.43
N PHE A 166 12.98 1.79 13.17
CA PHE A 166 12.38 2.87 12.37
C PHE A 166 11.07 3.38 12.98
N CYS A 167 10.19 2.50 13.43
CA CYS A 167 8.96 2.88 14.12
C CYS A 167 9.23 3.52 15.49
N ALA A 168 10.20 2.99 16.24
CA ALA A 168 10.58 3.50 17.54
C ALA A 168 11.21 4.90 17.49
N ALA A 169 11.80 5.30 16.36
CA ALA A 169 12.32 6.65 16.14
C ALA A 169 11.23 7.74 16.08
N ALA A 170 9.97 7.37 15.78
CA ALA A 170 8.82 8.28 15.78
C ALA A 170 7.58 7.60 16.42
N PRO A 171 7.58 7.41 17.77
CA PRO A 171 6.55 6.64 18.46
C PRO A 171 5.16 7.22 18.22
N GLY A 172 4.19 6.36 17.91
CA GLY A 172 2.80 6.75 17.64
C GLY A 172 2.57 7.46 16.30
N ARG A 173 3.63 7.62 15.48
CA ARG A 173 3.55 8.26 14.16
C ARG A 173 3.74 7.28 13.00
N ARG A 174 4.20 6.05 13.27
CA ARG A 174 4.50 5.01 12.28
C ARG A 174 3.87 3.69 12.67
N ALA A 175 2.97 3.20 11.84
CA ALA A 175 2.37 1.89 11.94
C ALA A 175 3.07 0.95 10.94
N GLY A 176 4.13 0.27 11.36
CA GLY A 176 4.90 -0.63 10.52
C GLY A 176 4.09 -1.86 10.13
N VAL A 177 4.19 -2.28 8.88
CA VAL A 177 3.55 -3.47 8.31
C VAL A 177 4.60 -4.55 8.09
N LEU A 178 4.37 -5.73 8.69
CA LEU A 178 5.30 -6.85 8.69
C LEU A 178 5.21 -7.70 7.43
N PRO A 179 6.26 -7.85 6.64
CA PRO A 179 6.37 -8.97 5.71
C PRO A 179 6.67 -10.26 6.47
N LEU A 180 6.03 -11.37 6.08
CA LEU A 180 6.17 -12.67 6.71
C LEU A 180 6.47 -13.77 5.70
N ASP A 181 7.29 -14.76 6.10
CA ASP A 181 7.40 -16.02 5.39
C ASP A 181 6.30 -16.96 5.85
N LEU A 182 5.36 -17.27 4.96
CA LEU A 182 4.21 -18.13 5.25
C LEU A 182 4.49 -19.62 5.02
N HIS A 183 5.71 -20.01 4.64
CA HIS A 183 6.08 -21.43 4.51
C HIS A 183 6.37 -22.10 5.87
N ASP A 184 6.60 -21.29 6.91
CA ASP A 184 6.77 -21.72 8.30
C ASP A 184 5.76 -20.96 9.17
N MET A 185 4.59 -21.56 9.39
CA MET A 185 3.49 -20.90 10.06
C MET A 185 3.77 -20.66 11.55
N ASP A 186 4.47 -21.57 12.21
CA ASP A 186 4.82 -21.40 13.64
C ASP A 186 5.73 -20.17 13.80
N ARG A 187 6.72 -20.06 12.93
CA ARG A 187 7.65 -18.92 12.91
C ARG A 187 6.95 -17.60 12.54
N ALA A 188 6.00 -17.63 11.61
CA ALA A 188 5.21 -16.44 11.27
C ALA A 188 4.39 -15.94 12.48
N VAL A 189 3.79 -16.85 13.25
CA VAL A 189 3.03 -16.52 14.48
C VAL A 189 3.95 -15.96 15.57
N GLU A 190 5.12 -16.57 15.77
CA GLU A 190 6.13 -16.06 16.72
C GLU A 190 6.60 -14.65 16.35
N GLU A 191 6.79 -14.39 15.05
CA GLU A 191 7.21 -13.08 14.56
C GLU A 191 6.14 -11.99 14.78
N ILE A 192 4.85 -12.33 14.61
CA ILE A 192 3.73 -11.42 14.94
C ILE A 192 3.76 -11.07 16.43
N ALA A 193 3.90 -12.07 17.31
CA ALA A 193 3.94 -11.86 18.76
C ALA A 193 5.13 -10.97 19.16
N TRP A 194 6.32 -11.25 18.60
CA TRP A 194 7.50 -10.43 18.80
C TRP A 194 7.28 -8.98 18.36
N ALA A 195 6.78 -8.78 17.14
CA ALA A 195 6.57 -7.46 16.55
C ALA A 195 5.62 -6.59 17.38
N ARG A 196 4.54 -7.19 17.87
CA ARG A 196 3.61 -6.48 18.74
C ARG A 196 4.29 -6.06 20.05
N GLY A 197 5.14 -6.91 20.61
CA GLY A 197 5.98 -6.59 21.78
C GLY A 197 7.02 -5.50 21.51
N ALA A 198 7.51 -5.40 20.29
CA ALA A 198 8.43 -4.35 19.82
C ALA A 198 7.73 -3.03 19.45
N GLY A 199 6.41 -2.95 19.57
CA GLY A 199 5.65 -1.72 19.30
C GLY A 199 5.21 -1.54 17.84
N ILE A 200 5.35 -2.56 16.99
CA ILE A 200 4.82 -2.56 15.63
C ILE A 200 3.31 -2.84 15.68
N PHE A 201 2.50 -2.02 14.99
CA PHE A 201 1.05 -2.12 15.06
C PHE A 201 0.31 -1.92 13.72
N GLY A 202 1.03 -1.78 12.60
CA GLY A 202 0.42 -1.62 11.26
C GLY A 202 -0.14 -2.92 10.67
N GLY A 203 0.18 -4.06 11.27
CA GLY A 203 -0.33 -5.35 10.83
C GLY A 203 0.67 -6.17 10.03
N ILE A 204 0.16 -7.12 9.26
CA ILE A 204 0.95 -7.99 8.40
C ILE A 204 0.72 -7.66 6.94
N MET A 205 1.71 -7.86 6.09
CA MET A 205 1.59 -7.83 4.63
C MET A 205 1.33 -9.24 4.12
N LEU A 206 0.13 -9.46 3.58
CA LEU A 206 -0.23 -10.75 3.02
C LEU A 206 0.15 -10.79 1.54
N PRO A 207 1.01 -11.73 1.11
CA PRO A 207 1.34 -11.85 -0.31
C PRO A 207 0.12 -12.25 -1.12
N ALA A 208 0.05 -11.83 -2.38
CA ALA A 208 -0.91 -12.39 -3.28
C ALA A 208 -0.67 -13.90 -3.42
N MET A 209 -1.75 -14.62 -3.60
CA MET A 209 -1.72 -16.07 -3.72
C MET A 209 -0.85 -16.49 -4.91
N SER A 210 0.32 -17.05 -4.61
CA SER A 210 1.21 -17.62 -5.61
C SER A 210 1.03 -19.13 -5.68
N VAL A 211 0.74 -19.64 -6.87
CA VAL A 211 0.70 -21.11 -7.10
C VAL A 211 2.09 -21.75 -7.05
N ARG A 212 3.16 -20.96 -7.20
CA ARG A 212 4.55 -21.46 -7.25
C ARG A 212 5.13 -21.81 -5.89
N GLY A 213 4.69 -21.15 -4.83
CA GLY A 213 5.23 -21.40 -3.49
C GLY A 213 4.75 -22.68 -2.82
N GLY A 214 3.84 -23.44 -3.46
CA GLY A 214 3.25 -24.64 -2.85
C GLY A 214 2.31 -24.35 -1.68
N LEU A 215 2.02 -23.07 -1.40
CA LEU A 215 1.10 -22.68 -0.35
C LEU A 215 -0.36 -22.84 -0.81
N PRO A 216 -1.26 -23.29 0.08
CA PRO A 216 -2.68 -23.42 -0.25
C PRO A 216 -3.36 -22.05 -0.38
N GLY A 217 -4.61 -22.03 -0.82
CA GLY A 217 -5.42 -20.80 -0.85
C GLY A 217 -5.80 -20.33 0.55
N TYR A 218 -5.99 -19.03 0.73
CA TYR A 218 -6.22 -18.38 2.04
C TYR A 218 -7.52 -18.79 2.77
N ALA A 219 -8.33 -19.64 2.17
CA ALA A 219 -9.46 -20.28 2.85
C ALA A 219 -9.09 -21.58 3.57
N ASP A 220 -7.89 -22.10 3.33
CA ASP A 220 -7.39 -23.36 3.88
C ASP A 220 -7.07 -23.26 5.36
N GLU A 221 -7.28 -24.35 6.09
CA GLU A 221 -7.01 -24.46 7.54
C GLU A 221 -5.53 -24.25 7.90
N TYR A 222 -4.64 -24.37 6.93
CA TYR A 222 -3.22 -24.05 7.08
C TYR A 222 -2.99 -22.67 7.69
N TYR A 223 -3.85 -21.69 7.38
CA TYR A 223 -3.71 -20.30 7.84
C TYR A 223 -4.47 -19.98 9.13
N GLU A 224 -5.18 -20.93 9.75
CA GLU A 224 -5.93 -20.67 10.98
C GLU A 224 -5.04 -20.11 12.11
N PRO A 225 -3.78 -20.60 12.33
CA PRO A 225 -2.90 -20.00 13.34
C PRO A 225 -2.55 -18.53 13.01
N LEU A 226 -2.37 -18.18 11.73
CA LEU A 226 -2.09 -16.81 11.30
C LEU A 226 -3.28 -15.88 11.62
N TRP A 227 -4.48 -16.30 11.24
CA TRP A 227 -5.69 -15.50 11.50
C TRP A 227 -5.95 -15.33 12.99
N SER A 228 -5.75 -16.39 13.77
CA SER A 228 -5.86 -16.34 15.24
C SER A 228 -4.87 -15.37 15.86
N ALA A 229 -3.60 -15.39 15.42
CA ALA A 229 -2.58 -14.46 15.88
C ALA A 229 -2.92 -13.00 15.49
N CYS A 230 -3.39 -12.77 14.27
CA CYS A 230 -3.83 -11.43 13.84
C CYS A 230 -4.97 -10.90 14.73
N GLU A 231 -5.96 -11.73 15.08
CA GLU A 231 -7.03 -11.34 15.97
C GLU A 231 -6.57 -11.10 17.42
N GLU A 232 -5.68 -11.95 17.92
CA GLU A 232 -5.15 -11.88 19.29
C GLU A 232 -4.35 -10.60 19.51
N TYR A 233 -3.46 -10.29 18.57
CA TYR A 233 -2.56 -9.14 18.65
C TYR A 233 -3.12 -7.86 18.01
N GLY A 234 -4.33 -7.90 17.43
CA GLY A 234 -4.97 -6.78 16.76
C GLY A 234 -4.21 -6.33 15.52
N MET A 235 -3.65 -7.28 14.77
CA MET A 235 -2.88 -7.00 13.55
C MET A 235 -3.81 -6.99 12.33
N VAL A 236 -3.79 -5.89 11.58
CA VAL A 236 -4.52 -5.76 10.32
C VAL A 236 -3.85 -6.63 9.25
N VAL A 237 -4.65 -7.33 8.46
CA VAL A 237 -4.16 -8.03 7.26
C VAL A 237 -4.14 -7.06 6.09
N ASN A 238 -2.96 -6.70 5.63
CA ASN A 238 -2.80 -5.75 4.53
C ASN A 238 -2.55 -6.48 3.20
N LEU A 239 -3.37 -6.18 2.21
CA LEU A 239 -3.20 -6.55 0.81
C LEU A 239 -2.69 -5.32 0.07
N HIS A 240 -1.47 -5.40 -0.46
CA HIS A 240 -0.81 -4.26 -1.10
C HIS A 240 -0.38 -4.61 -2.52
N THR A 241 -0.57 -3.69 -3.46
CA THR A 241 -0.08 -3.82 -4.83
C THR A 241 1.45 -4.02 -4.84
N GLY A 242 1.98 -4.82 -5.75
CA GLY A 242 3.41 -5.15 -5.77
C GLY A 242 3.83 -6.34 -4.90
N ALA A 243 3.15 -6.61 -3.78
CA ALA A 243 3.33 -7.84 -3.00
C ALA A 243 2.67 -9.06 -3.68
N SER A 244 1.95 -8.82 -4.73
CA SER A 244 1.29 -9.83 -5.52
C SER A 244 2.23 -10.28 -6.62
N GLY A 245 2.84 -11.42 -6.49
CA GLY A 245 3.49 -12.05 -7.65
C GLY A 245 2.59 -11.97 -8.87
N THR A 246 3.17 -11.69 -10.02
CA THR A 246 2.49 -11.89 -11.30
C THR A 246 2.05 -13.34 -11.42
N ALA A 247 1.04 -13.61 -12.25
CA ALA A 247 0.60 -14.97 -12.52
C ALA A 247 1.81 -15.89 -12.77
N THR A 248 1.73 -17.11 -12.28
CA THR A 248 2.78 -18.12 -12.36
C THR A 248 3.38 -18.33 -13.74
N ASP A 249 2.64 -17.92 -14.77
CA ASP A 249 3.00 -18.06 -16.17
C ASP A 249 3.28 -16.72 -16.87
N ALA A 250 3.51 -15.64 -16.09
CA ALA A 250 3.76 -14.32 -16.64
C ALA A 250 4.84 -14.31 -17.73
N ARG A 251 5.87 -15.16 -17.59
CA ARG A 251 6.92 -15.33 -18.59
C ARG A 251 6.44 -15.96 -19.91
N GLN A 252 5.36 -16.72 -19.88
CA GLN A 252 4.76 -17.34 -21.07
C GLN A 252 3.70 -16.44 -21.69
N LEU A 253 3.02 -15.63 -20.86
CA LEU A 253 1.93 -14.76 -21.28
C LEU A 253 2.39 -13.39 -21.77
N TYR A 254 3.52 -12.88 -21.23
CA TYR A 254 3.99 -11.53 -21.50
C TYR A 254 5.21 -11.55 -22.39
N ASP A 255 5.08 -11.03 -23.59
CA ASP A 255 6.22 -10.79 -24.49
C ASP A 255 7.02 -9.55 -24.06
N GLU A 256 8.21 -9.36 -24.66
CA GLU A 256 9.10 -8.23 -24.32
C GLU A 256 8.48 -6.85 -24.58
N LYS A 257 7.55 -6.77 -25.53
CA LYS A 257 6.92 -5.51 -25.94
C LYS A 257 5.78 -5.09 -24.99
N HIS A 258 4.98 -6.04 -24.55
CA HIS A 258 3.74 -5.76 -23.84
C HIS A 258 3.82 -6.13 -22.35
N GLY A 259 4.82 -6.93 -21.94
CA GLY A 259 4.89 -7.52 -20.60
C GLY A 259 4.89 -6.52 -19.45
N GLY A 260 5.56 -5.38 -19.63
CA GLY A 260 5.65 -4.38 -18.56
C GLY A 260 4.29 -3.83 -18.16
N PHE A 261 3.53 -3.29 -19.08
CA PHE A 261 2.24 -2.66 -18.76
C PHE A 261 1.12 -3.68 -18.52
N LEU A 262 1.14 -4.86 -19.17
CA LEU A 262 0.18 -5.92 -18.88
C LEU A 262 0.36 -6.44 -17.46
N GLY A 263 1.60 -6.71 -17.05
CA GLY A 263 1.90 -7.13 -15.68
C GLY A 263 1.50 -6.07 -14.64
N LEU A 264 1.78 -4.80 -14.93
CA LEU A 264 1.37 -3.69 -14.07
C LEU A 264 -0.16 -3.59 -13.97
N TYR A 265 -0.90 -3.80 -15.05
CA TYR A 265 -2.36 -3.79 -15.01
C TYR A 265 -2.92 -4.97 -14.20
N GLU A 266 -2.38 -6.18 -14.42
CA GLU A 266 -2.88 -7.38 -13.74
C GLU A 266 -2.51 -7.45 -12.26
N VAL A 267 -1.42 -6.82 -11.82
CA VAL A 267 -1.02 -6.81 -10.41
C VAL A 267 -2.12 -6.25 -9.51
N PHE A 268 -2.87 -5.25 -9.97
CA PHE A 268 -4.02 -4.71 -9.24
C PHE A 268 -5.13 -5.74 -9.02
N VAL A 269 -5.38 -6.60 -10.01
CA VAL A 269 -6.39 -7.66 -9.92
C VAL A 269 -5.92 -8.77 -8.98
N PHE A 270 -4.66 -9.19 -9.09
CA PHE A 270 -4.10 -10.23 -8.23
C PHE A 270 -4.04 -9.81 -6.77
N THR A 271 -3.74 -8.55 -6.48
CA THR A 271 -3.75 -8.01 -5.12
C THR A 271 -5.09 -8.20 -4.41
N ARG A 272 -6.20 -8.09 -5.13
CA ARG A 272 -7.56 -8.27 -4.57
C ARG A 272 -7.93 -9.73 -4.35
N ARG A 273 -7.23 -10.66 -5.00
CA ARG A 273 -7.58 -12.08 -5.05
C ARG A 273 -7.73 -12.73 -3.67
N PRO A 274 -6.87 -12.51 -2.69
CA PRO A 274 -7.03 -13.06 -1.35
C PRO A 274 -8.39 -12.74 -0.72
N LEU A 275 -8.93 -11.56 -1.00
CA LEU A 275 -10.16 -11.07 -0.37
C LEU A 275 -11.35 -12.01 -0.60
N TRP A 276 -11.63 -12.42 -1.83
CA TRP A 276 -12.76 -13.32 -2.08
C TRP A 276 -12.50 -14.74 -1.63
N PHE A 277 -11.23 -15.18 -1.50
CA PHE A 277 -10.90 -16.45 -0.85
C PHE A 277 -11.26 -16.41 0.63
N MET A 278 -10.95 -15.31 1.31
CA MET A 278 -11.27 -15.13 2.73
C MET A 278 -12.79 -15.02 2.95
N ILE A 279 -13.48 -14.21 2.14
CA ILE A 279 -14.94 -14.03 2.25
C ILE A 279 -15.67 -15.33 1.94
N LEU A 280 -15.51 -15.87 0.72
CA LEU A 280 -16.23 -17.04 0.28
C LEU A 280 -15.74 -18.34 0.95
N GLY A 281 -14.54 -18.35 1.50
CA GLY A 281 -13.98 -19.43 2.30
C GLY A 281 -14.37 -19.40 3.77
N GLY A 282 -15.19 -18.43 4.21
CA GLY A 282 -15.71 -18.34 5.58
C GLY A 282 -14.65 -18.02 6.64
N VAL A 283 -13.55 -17.38 6.27
CA VAL A 283 -12.49 -16.97 7.22
C VAL A 283 -13.07 -16.02 8.26
N PHE A 284 -13.86 -15.04 7.87
CA PHE A 284 -14.45 -14.06 8.77
C PHE A 284 -15.51 -14.65 9.73
N ASP A 285 -16.14 -15.75 9.37
CA ASP A 285 -17.02 -16.48 10.29
C ASP A 285 -16.25 -17.14 11.44
N ARG A 286 -15.03 -17.59 11.15
CA ARG A 286 -14.13 -18.20 12.15
C ARG A 286 -13.34 -17.16 12.93
N HIS A 287 -13.05 -16.02 12.28
CA HIS A 287 -12.26 -14.91 12.81
C HIS A 287 -13.01 -13.58 12.72
N PRO A 288 -14.04 -13.36 13.55
CA PRO A 288 -14.97 -12.22 13.41
C PRO A 288 -14.37 -10.85 13.77
N ARG A 289 -13.17 -10.80 14.38
CA ARG A 289 -12.50 -9.52 14.66
C ARG A 289 -11.41 -9.19 13.63
N LEU A 290 -11.12 -10.10 12.70
CA LEU A 290 -10.09 -9.90 11.69
C LEU A 290 -10.46 -8.72 10.79
N LYS A 291 -9.50 -7.85 10.50
CA LYS A 291 -9.65 -6.72 9.58
C LYS A 291 -8.69 -6.84 8.41
N VAL A 292 -9.15 -6.44 7.25
CA VAL A 292 -8.37 -6.44 6.00
C VAL A 292 -8.33 -5.04 5.42
N ALA A 293 -7.14 -4.54 5.14
CA ALA A 293 -6.92 -3.32 4.37
C ALA A 293 -6.43 -3.68 2.96
N VAL A 294 -7.06 -3.12 1.92
CA VAL A 294 -6.58 -3.24 0.54
C VAL A 294 -6.02 -1.91 0.11
N THR A 295 -4.71 -1.84 -0.09
CA THR A 295 -3.96 -0.60 -0.28
C THR A 295 -3.32 -0.54 -1.67
N GLU A 296 -3.11 0.67 -2.20
CA GLU A 296 -2.54 0.95 -3.52
C GLU A 296 -3.32 0.26 -4.68
N ASN A 297 -4.63 0.23 -4.58
CA ASN A 297 -5.44 -0.55 -5.53
C ASN A 297 -6.65 0.22 -6.08
N GLY A 298 -6.72 1.54 -5.85
CA GLY A 298 -7.92 2.33 -6.13
C GLY A 298 -9.13 1.86 -5.32
N VAL A 299 -10.30 2.46 -5.53
CA VAL A 299 -11.50 2.12 -4.75
C VAL A 299 -12.69 1.73 -5.62
N GLN A 300 -12.69 2.12 -6.90
CA GLN A 300 -13.81 1.99 -7.83
C GLN A 300 -14.22 0.53 -8.13
N TRP A 301 -13.36 -0.43 -7.84
CA TRP A 301 -13.59 -1.85 -8.10
C TRP A 301 -14.49 -2.52 -7.05
N LEU A 302 -14.50 -2.00 -5.81
CA LEU A 302 -15.16 -2.68 -4.69
C LEU A 302 -16.67 -2.82 -4.86
N PRO A 303 -17.45 -1.79 -5.26
CA PRO A 303 -18.88 -1.95 -5.47
C PRO A 303 -19.22 -3.00 -6.53
N SER A 304 -18.41 -3.10 -7.59
CA SER A 304 -18.61 -4.13 -8.62
C SER A 304 -18.32 -5.52 -8.10
N LEU A 305 -17.21 -5.70 -7.38
CA LEU A 305 -16.86 -6.99 -6.77
C LEU A 305 -17.96 -7.47 -5.80
N VAL A 306 -18.50 -6.57 -4.99
CA VAL A 306 -19.58 -6.90 -4.06
C VAL A 306 -20.82 -7.37 -4.84
N ARG A 307 -21.24 -6.63 -5.86
CA ARG A 307 -22.38 -7.01 -6.71
C ARG A 307 -22.18 -8.38 -7.38
N ASP A 308 -20.96 -8.65 -7.86
CA ASP A 308 -20.63 -9.93 -8.50
C ASP A 308 -20.71 -11.09 -7.49
N MET A 309 -20.16 -10.93 -6.30
CA MET A 309 -20.23 -11.94 -5.23
C MET A 309 -21.68 -12.17 -4.75
N GLU A 310 -22.45 -11.10 -4.57
CA GLU A 310 -23.87 -11.18 -4.20
C GLU A 310 -24.68 -11.94 -5.27
N SER A 311 -24.47 -11.60 -6.54
CA SER A 311 -25.11 -12.28 -7.66
C SER A 311 -24.73 -13.76 -7.71
N PHE A 312 -23.45 -14.09 -7.58
CA PHE A 312 -22.99 -15.48 -7.50
C PHE A 312 -23.62 -16.21 -6.32
N PHE A 313 -23.64 -15.59 -5.15
CA PHE A 313 -24.21 -16.14 -3.92
C PHE A 313 -25.68 -16.58 -4.10
N ASP A 314 -26.49 -15.85 -4.87
CA ASP A 314 -27.89 -16.12 -5.12
C ASP A 314 -28.13 -17.21 -6.20
N THR A 315 -27.11 -17.60 -6.96
CA THR A 315 -27.20 -18.63 -7.99
C THR A 315 -27.21 -20.07 -7.43
N HIS A 316 -27.48 -21.05 -8.29
CA HIS A 316 -27.26 -22.46 -7.96
C HIS A 316 -25.78 -22.76 -7.65
N GLY A 317 -24.82 -22.10 -8.32
CA GLY A 317 -23.39 -22.23 -8.06
C GLY A 317 -23.02 -21.76 -6.68
N GLY A 318 -23.73 -20.78 -6.12
CA GLY A 318 -23.53 -20.27 -4.75
C GLY A 318 -24.16 -21.11 -3.65
N ALA A 319 -24.99 -22.13 -3.99
CA ALA A 319 -25.64 -22.94 -2.98
C ALA A 319 -24.70 -23.62 -1.97
N PRO A 320 -23.55 -24.19 -2.36
CA PRO A 320 -22.59 -24.72 -1.42
C PRO A 320 -22.07 -23.63 -0.42
N VAL A 321 -21.79 -22.43 -0.93
CA VAL A 321 -21.29 -21.31 -0.11
C VAL A 321 -22.34 -20.88 0.90
N ARG A 322 -23.62 -20.75 0.50
CA ARG A 322 -24.73 -20.45 1.40
C ARG A 322 -24.97 -21.50 2.49
N SER A 323 -24.48 -22.71 2.30
CA SER A 323 -24.66 -23.76 3.31
C SER A 323 -23.79 -23.59 4.55
N TYR A 324 -22.73 -22.80 4.48
CA TYR A 324 -21.80 -22.59 5.59
C TYR A 324 -21.56 -21.13 5.97
N LEU A 325 -21.70 -20.15 5.06
CA LEU A 325 -21.57 -18.74 5.42
C LEU A 325 -22.76 -18.27 6.27
N ARG A 326 -22.46 -17.52 7.32
CA ARG A 326 -23.48 -16.95 8.23
C ARG A 326 -24.09 -15.65 7.72
N GLN A 327 -23.36 -14.93 6.87
CA GLN A 327 -23.75 -13.62 6.34
C GLN A 327 -23.63 -13.62 4.81
N ARG A 328 -24.13 -12.57 4.19
CA ARG A 328 -23.94 -12.33 2.74
C ARG A 328 -22.54 -11.77 2.47
N PRO A 329 -21.99 -11.96 1.25
CA PRO A 329 -20.67 -11.42 0.92
C PRO A 329 -20.50 -9.92 1.19
N GLY A 330 -21.54 -9.13 0.91
CA GLY A 330 -21.53 -7.68 1.17
C GLY A 330 -21.45 -7.31 2.64
N ASP A 331 -22.04 -8.11 3.53
CA ASP A 331 -21.99 -7.89 4.97
C ASP A 331 -20.54 -8.05 5.49
N TYR A 332 -19.83 -9.10 5.04
CA TYR A 332 -18.42 -9.29 5.39
C TYR A 332 -17.55 -8.13 4.89
N VAL A 333 -17.79 -7.64 3.68
CA VAL A 333 -17.09 -6.46 3.18
C VAL A 333 -17.37 -5.26 4.06
N ALA A 334 -18.63 -5.06 4.46
CA ALA A 334 -19.02 -3.95 5.33
C ALA A 334 -18.35 -3.99 6.70
N GLU A 335 -18.16 -5.17 7.26
CA GLU A 335 -17.63 -5.34 8.61
C GLU A 335 -16.11 -5.45 8.67
N HIS A 336 -15.46 -6.00 7.64
CA HIS A 336 -14.06 -6.44 7.72
C HIS A 336 -13.12 -5.70 6.79
N VAL A 337 -13.61 -5.06 5.70
CA VAL A 337 -12.76 -4.55 4.62
C VAL A 337 -12.68 -3.03 4.65
N VAL A 338 -11.45 -2.51 4.63
CA VAL A 338 -11.12 -1.09 4.52
C VAL A 338 -10.21 -0.88 3.32
N LEU A 339 -10.36 0.24 2.61
CA LEU A 339 -9.55 0.56 1.44
C LEU A 339 -8.55 1.69 1.76
N GLY A 340 -7.27 1.45 1.53
CA GLY A 340 -6.23 2.46 1.49
C GLY A 340 -6.14 3.04 0.09
N GLY A 341 -6.86 4.14 -0.15
CA GLY A 341 -6.93 4.79 -1.46
C GLY A 341 -5.66 5.58 -1.77
N SER A 342 -4.57 4.88 -2.04
CA SER A 342 -3.33 5.49 -2.52
C SER A 342 -3.54 6.08 -3.89
N LEU A 343 -2.93 7.25 -4.12
CA LEU A 343 -3.04 7.95 -5.40
C LEU A 343 -4.51 8.17 -5.82
N MET A 344 -5.39 8.39 -4.84
CA MET A 344 -6.83 8.53 -5.06
C MET A 344 -7.13 9.68 -6.01
N LYS A 345 -7.99 9.41 -6.98
CA LYS A 345 -8.43 10.39 -7.96
C LYS A 345 -9.72 11.08 -7.49
N ARG A 346 -9.99 12.26 -8.01
CA ARG A 346 -11.20 13.03 -7.66
C ARG A 346 -12.49 12.21 -7.78
N TYR A 347 -12.66 11.47 -8.88
CA TYR A 347 -13.86 10.67 -9.10
C TYR A 347 -14.00 9.52 -8.08
N GLU A 348 -12.89 8.99 -7.56
CA GLU A 348 -12.89 7.95 -6.53
C GLU A 348 -13.33 8.52 -5.18
N ALA A 349 -12.89 9.75 -4.85
CA ALA A 349 -13.38 10.48 -3.68
C ALA A 349 -14.88 10.81 -3.78
N GLU A 350 -15.38 11.05 -4.99
CA GLU A 350 -16.81 11.26 -5.26
C GLU A 350 -17.65 9.98 -5.08
N MET A 351 -17.05 8.79 -5.27
CA MET A 351 -17.69 7.48 -5.00
C MET A 351 -17.75 7.11 -3.52
N ARG A 352 -17.27 7.93 -2.61
CA ARG A 352 -17.13 7.63 -1.18
C ARG A 352 -18.42 7.11 -0.50
N GLU A 353 -19.59 7.58 -0.93
CA GLU A 353 -20.87 7.10 -0.38
C GLU A 353 -21.19 5.67 -0.86
N GLU A 354 -20.90 5.36 -2.12
CA GLU A 354 -21.11 4.02 -2.69
C GLU A 354 -20.14 3.01 -2.09
N VAL A 355 -18.89 3.41 -1.87
CA VAL A 355 -17.84 2.58 -1.24
C VAL A 355 -18.06 2.46 0.27
N GLY A 356 -18.52 3.53 0.91
CA GLY A 356 -18.68 3.68 2.34
C GLY A 356 -17.59 4.58 2.94
N VAL A 357 -17.98 5.77 3.44
CA VAL A 357 -17.06 6.76 4.00
C VAL A 357 -16.19 6.18 5.12
N ASP A 358 -16.78 5.35 5.99
CA ASP A 358 -16.10 4.77 7.15
C ASP A 358 -15.08 3.67 6.81
N ARG A 359 -14.96 3.31 5.53
CA ARG A 359 -13.99 2.30 5.07
C ARG A 359 -13.00 2.83 4.05
N LEU A 360 -12.96 4.14 3.85
CA LEU A 360 -11.99 4.78 2.98
C LEU A 360 -10.89 5.44 3.80
N MET A 361 -9.66 5.20 3.41
CA MET A 361 -8.49 5.93 3.89
C MET A 361 -7.75 6.52 2.70
N TRP A 362 -7.06 7.62 2.92
CA TRP A 362 -6.17 8.22 1.94
C TRP A 362 -4.73 7.75 2.16
N GLY A 363 -3.97 7.54 1.08
CA GLY A 363 -2.56 7.21 1.11
C GLY A 363 -1.74 8.11 0.20
N ALA A 364 -0.55 8.49 0.66
CA ALA A 364 0.41 9.33 -0.06
C ALA A 364 1.31 8.55 -1.00
N ASP A 365 1.47 7.27 -0.72
CA ASP A 365 2.42 6.37 -1.38
C ASP A 365 3.86 6.90 -1.36
N TYR A 366 4.21 7.59 -0.26
CA TYR A 366 5.54 8.18 -0.09
C TYR A 366 6.58 7.09 0.26
N PRO A 367 7.77 7.05 -0.34
CA PRO A 367 8.36 8.01 -1.26
C PRO A 367 8.32 7.58 -2.73
N HIS A 368 7.35 6.82 -3.16
CA HIS A 368 7.25 6.36 -4.54
C HIS A 368 7.10 7.53 -5.52
N LEU A 369 7.60 7.34 -6.77
CA LEU A 369 7.59 8.35 -7.81
C LEU A 369 6.20 8.74 -8.28
N GLU A 370 5.26 7.78 -8.25
CA GLU A 370 3.84 7.96 -8.50
C GLU A 370 3.14 8.76 -7.43
N GLY A 371 3.72 8.84 -6.23
CA GLY A 371 3.29 9.72 -5.16
C GLY A 371 3.38 11.19 -5.56
N ALA A 372 2.81 12.06 -4.76
CA ALA A 372 2.70 13.48 -5.05
C ALA A 372 3.68 14.36 -4.24
N ALA A 373 4.73 13.77 -3.65
CA ALA A 373 5.75 14.58 -2.99
C ALA A 373 6.48 15.48 -4.00
N PRO A 374 6.73 16.78 -3.71
CA PRO A 374 6.42 17.49 -2.48
C PRO A 374 5.08 18.27 -2.50
N VAL A 375 4.14 17.95 -3.39
CA VAL A 375 2.93 18.75 -3.63
C VAL A 375 1.64 18.14 -3.05
N HIS A 376 1.73 17.26 -2.05
CA HIS A 376 0.56 16.59 -1.46
C HIS A 376 -0.55 17.55 -1.03
N ARG A 377 -0.23 18.73 -0.50
CA ARG A 377 -1.24 19.73 -0.12
C ARG A 377 -2.11 20.18 -1.31
N LEU A 378 -1.52 20.33 -2.50
CA LEU A 378 -2.27 20.64 -3.73
C LEU A 378 -3.10 19.44 -4.17
N VAL A 379 -2.54 18.24 -4.09
CA VAL A 379 -3.24 16.99 -4.44
C VAL A 379 -4.44 16.78 -3.52
N LEU A 380 -4.31 16.98 -2.21
CA LEU A 380 -5.44 16.91 -1.28
C LEU A 380 -6.54 17.91 -1.65
N ARG A 381 -6.18 19.13 -2.04
CA ARG A 381 -7.16 20.12 -2.51
C ARG A 381 -7.83 19.70 -3.81
N HIS A 382 -7.08 19.14 -4.76
CA HIS A 382 -7.64 18.65 -6.02
C HIS A 382 -8.61 17.51 -5.79
N VAL A 383 -8.22 16.51 -5.01
CA VAL A 383 -8.99 15.28 -4.80
C VAL A 383 -10.19 15.53 -3.89
N PHE A 384 -10.03 16.26 -2.82
CA PHE A 384 -11.01 16.35 -1.73
C PHE A 384 -11.66 17.75 -1.56
N GLY A 385 -11.11 18.77 -2.19
CA GLY A 385 -11.60 20.15 -1.99
C GLY A 385 -13.08 20.31 -2.28
N GLY A 386 -13.82 20.90 -1.33
CA GLY A 386 -15.25 21.11 -1.42
C GLY A 386 -16.13 19.91 -1.03
N LEU A 387 -15.56 18.77 -0.65
CA LEU A 387 -16.33 17.67 -0.07
C LEU A 387 -16.72 17.97 1.38
N PRO A 388 -17.75 17.28 1.94
CA PRO A 388 -18.17 17.48 3.33
C PRO A 388 -17.04 17.30 4.34
N GLU A 389 -16.91 18.23 5.28
CA GLU A 389 -15.86 18.21 6.30
C GLU A 389 -15.82 16.91 7.10
N GLU A 390 -17.00 16.38 7.45
CA GLU A 390 -17.12 15.16 8.25
C GLU A 390 -16.56 13.95 7.51
N ASP A 391 -16.89 13.83 6.20
CA ASP A 391 -16.34 12.78 5.34
C ASP A 391 -14.81 12.90 5.25
N LEU A 392 -14.29 14.12 5.09
CA LEU A 392 -12.86 14.36 5.01
C LEU A 392 -12.12 13.98 6.29
N ARG A 393 -12.70 14.28 7.46
CA ARG A 393 -12.11 13.86 8.74
C ARG A 393 -11.98 12.35 8.84
N ARG A 394 -13.00 11.62 8.37
CA ARG A 394 -12.96 10.15 8.32
C ARG A 394 -11.88 9.66 7.36
N ILE A 395 -11.93 10.08 6.11
CA ILE A 395 -11.08 9.58 5.02
C ILE A 395 -9.60 9.95 5.23
N LEU A 396 -9.32 11.18 5.64
CA LEU A 396 -7.96 11.66 5.77
C LEU A 396 -7.24 11.15 7.03
N GLY A 397 -7.97 10.74 8.08
CA GLY A 397 -7.31 10.35 9.31
C GLY A 397 -8.09 9.39 10.21
N LEU A 398 -9.35 9.69 10.56
CA LEU A 398 -10.02 8.95 11.64
C LEU A 398 -10.20 7.46 11.34
N ASN A 399 -10.43 7.08 10.09
CA ASN A 399 -10.54 5.67 9.72
C ASN A 399 -9.22 4.92 9.93
N ALA A 400 -8.09 5.53 9.58
CA ALA A 400 -6.77 4.95 9.84
C ALA A 400 -6.44 4.91 11.33
N VAL A 401 -6.81 5.98 12.07
CA VAL A 401 -6.64 6.03 13.53
C VAL A 401 -7.39 4.88 14.21
N GLU A 402 -8.65 4.66 13.84
CA GLU A 402 -9.47 3.59 14.42
C GLU A 402 -8.98 2.19 14.01
N LEU A 403 -8.63 2.00 12.73
CA LEU A 403 -8.22 0.70 12.21
C LEU A 403 -6.89 0.23 12.79
N PHE A 404 -5.89 1.12 12.84
CA PHE A 404 -4.53 0.77 13.26
C PHE A 404 -4.26 1.08 14.74
N GLY A 405 -5.09 1.88 15.39
CA GLY A 405 -4.95 2.21 16.81
C GLY A 405 -3.94 3.32 17.10
N PHE A 406 -3.82 4.32 16.22
CA PHE A 406 -3.04 5.52 16.51
C PHE A 406 -3.63 6.31 17.69
N ASP A 407 -2.80 7.03 18.42
CA ASP A 407 -3.25 7.97 19.45
C ASP A 407 -3.76 9.27 18.80
N LEU A 408 -5.08 9.42 18.74
CA LEU A 408 -5.71 10.59 18.14
C LEU A 408 -5.27 11.90 18.79
N ALA A 409 -5.14 11.95 20.13
CA ALA A 409 -4.78 13.17 20.83
C ALA A 409 -3.34 13.62 20.45
N GLN A 410 -2.41 12.68 20.34
CA GLN A 410 -1.06 12.96 19.86
C GLN A 410 -1.08 13.52 18.43
N LEU A 411 -1.89 12.93 17.54
CA LEU A 411 -1.96 13.39 16.14
C LEU A 411 -2.66 14.75 16.01
N GLU A 412 -3.64 15.06 16.84
CA GLU A 412 -4.28 16.38 16.89
C GLU A 412 -3.30 17.49 17.31
N GLU A 413 -2.37 17.21 18.23
CA GLU A 413 -1.30 18.13 18.58
C GLU A 413 -0.40 18.45 17.39
N VAL A 414 -0.03 17.43 16.60
CA VAL A 414 0.74 17.61 15.37
C VAL A 414 -0.07 18.40 14.34
N ALA A 415 -1.34 18.04 14.12
CA ALA A 415 -2.24 18.72 13.19
C ALA A 415 -2.37 20.22 13.50
N THR A 416 -2.39 20.58 14.77
CA THR A 416 -2.45 21.99 15.19
C THR A 416 -1.22 22.79 14.72
N ARG A 417 -0.05 22.17 14.57
CA ARG A 417 1.18 22.83 14.12
C ARG A 417 1.27 22.90 12.59
N VAL A 418 0.85 21.83 11.89
CA VAL A 418 1.19 21.66 10.47
C VAL A 418 -0.03 21.67 9.53
N GLY A 419 -1.28 21.57 10.04
CA GLY A 419 -2.48 21.52 9.21
C GLY A 419 -2.60 20.22 8.42
N PRO A 420 -3.41 20.13 7.35
CA PRO A 420 -4.18 21.21 6.73
C PRO A 420 -5.37 21.66 7.57
N THR A 421 -5.74 22.93 7.44
CA THR A 421 -6.93 23.50 8.07
C THR A 421 -8.19 23.19 7.28
N VAL A 422 -9.36 23.35 7.92
CA VAL A 422 -10.64 23.20 7.23
C VAL A 422 -10.76 24.19 6.05
N SER A 423 -10.21 25.38 6.18
CA SER A 423 -10.21 26.38 5.10
C SER A 423 -9.33 25.98 3.91
N ASP A 424 -8.27 25.22 4.13
CA ASP A 424 -7.37 24.78 3.05
C ASP A 424 -8.09 23.81 2.08
N LEU A 425 -9.02 23.02 2.58
CA LEU A 425 -9.80 22.06 1.79
C LEU A 425 -11.24 22.52 1.50
N ALA A 426 -11.60 23.76 1.85
CA ALA A 426 -12.95 24.28 1.60
C ALA A 426 -13.28 24.41 0.11
N THR A 427 -12.26 24.60 -0.73
CA THR A 427 -12.39 24.70 -2.19
C THR A 427 -11.34 23.83 -2.89
N GLY A 428 -11.76 23.19 -3.99
CA GLY A 428 -10.86 22.44 -4.85
C GLY A 428 -9.93 23.33 -5.68
N VAL A 429 -8.96 22.68 -6.30
CA VAL A 429 -8.14 23.22 -7.39
C VAL A 429 -8.30 22.31 -8.61
N GLU A 430 -8.13 22.86 -9.80
CA GLU A 430 -8.19 22.06 -11.02
C GLU A 430 -6.90 21.24 -11.19
N LEU A 431 -7.00 20.16 -11.98
CA LEU A 431 -5.83 19.34 -12.27
C LEU A 431 -4.71 20.14 -12.95
N ASP A 432 -5.08 21.09 -13.79
CA ASP A 432 -4.15 21.97 -14.52
C ASP A 432 -3.39 22.94 -13.58
N ASP A 433 -3.82 23.11 -12.34
CA ASP A 433 -3.11 23.89 -11.31
C ASP A 433 -1.97 23.08 -10.64
N ILE A 434 -1.95 21.76 -10.86
CA ILE A 434 -0.91 20.87 -10.35
C ILE A 434 0.18 20.74 -11.41
N PRO A 435 1.47 20.94 -11.07
CA PRO A 435 2.55 20.77 -12.04
C PRO A 435 2.48 19.39 -12.73
N GLU A 436 2.63 19.35 -14.04
CA GLU A 436 2.48 18.14 -14.87
C GLU A 436 3.34 16.98 -14.35
N THR A 437 4.52 17.27 -13.84
CA THR A 437 5.45 16.29 -13.24
C THR A 437 4.84 15.51 -12.08
N PHE A 438 3.82 16.05 -11.40
CA PHE A 438 3.18 15.46 -10.22
C PHE A 438 1.71 15.10 -10.45
N SER A 439 1.19 15.34 -11.66
CA SER A 439 -0.23 15.13 -11.97
C SER A 439 -0.50 13.84 -12.75
N TRP A 440 0.52 13.13 -13.17
CA TRP A 440 0.38 11.97 -14.05
C TRP A 440 -0.40 10.80 -13.43
N SER A 441 -0.34 10.62 -12.11
CA SER A 441 -1.12 9.62 -11.39
C SER A 441 -2.59 10.05 -11.14
N LEU A 442 -2.91 11.33 -11.33
CA LEU A 442 -4.23 11.92 -11.05
C LEU A 442 -5.17 11.95 -12.27
N ALA A 443 -4.90 11.17 -13.29
CA ALA A 443 -5.61 11.18 -14.57
C ALA A 443 -7.14 11.34 -14.47
N ARG A 444 -7.72 12.07 -15.40
CA ARG A 444 -9.18 12.24 -15.54
C ARG A 444 -9.83 10.91 -15.92
N PRO A 445 -11.04 10.61 -15.41
CA PRO A 445 -11.75 9.42 -15.83
C PRO A 445 -12.08 9.49 -17.32
N VAL A 446 -11.82 8.40 -18.04
CA VAL A 446 -12.24 8.27 -19.43
C VAL A 446 -13.70 7.82 -19.41
N PRO A 447 -14.65 8.55 -20.04
CA PRO A 447 -16.04 8.10 -20.14
C PRO A 447 -16.11 6.72 -20.80
N LEU A 448 -16.84 5.78 -20.19
CA LEU A 448 -17.04 4.43 -20.74
C LEU A 448 -17.76 4.43 -22.08
N VAL A 449 -18.51 5.50 -22.38
CA VAL A 449 -19.18 5.69 -23.67
C VAL A 449 -18.72 7.05 -24.19
N SER A 450 -18.04 7.09 -25.33
CA SER A 450 -17.75 8.33 -25.98
C SER A 450 -19.08 9.01 -26.34
N SER A 451 -19.27 10.23 -25.89
CA SER A 451 -20.39 11.10 -26.32
C SER A 451 -20.22 11.55 -27.79
N ALA A 452 -19.79 10.66 -28.67
CA ALA A 452 -19.68 10.91 -30.11
C ALA A 452 -21.04 11.08 -30.81
N ALA A 453 -22.10 11.32 -30.03
CA ALA A 453 -23.47 11.48 -30.53
C ALA A 453 -24.00 12.92 -30.42
N SER A 454 -23.14 13.96 -30.31
CA SER A 454 -23.61 15.35 -30.32
C SER A 454 -22.82 16.25 -31.29
N ALA A 455 -22.50 15.73 -32.48
CA ALA A 455 -22.02 16.52 -33.59
C ALA A 455 -22.83 16.14 -34.84
N THR A 456 -24.09 16.50 -34.87
CA THR A 456 -24.88 16.70 -36.09
C THR A 456 -25.60 18.04 -36.01
#